data_016849764201f5a160affbcbfff7de91
#
_entry.id   016849764201f5a160affbcbfff7de91
#
_cell.length_a   1.000
_cell.length_b   1.000
_cell.length_c   1.000
_cell.angle_alpha   90.00
_cell.angle_beta   90.00
_cell.angle_gamma   90.00
#
_symmetry.space_group_name_H-M   'P 1'
#
loop_
_entity.id
_entity.type
_entity.pdbx_description
1 polymer ?
#
loop_
_entity_poly.entity_id
_entity_poly.type
_entity_poly.pdbx_seq_one_letter_code
_entity_poly.pdbx_strand_id
1 'polypeptide(L)'
;DLSKWDVSSVTSMSAMFYGTSFNGDISKWDVASVTDMSAMFLSAHLFNGDLSKWDVSRVVTMGAMFRMAARFNGDISKWDVSSVTEMNHMFFDAASFNQKLCGAGWVKSEASKYKMFAGSSGSISQKVCRTTTGAFTSQSKLKAAVDECLKLSPKGDCNDGPHGPIAEWDVSRLTDMKSVFANPISFNNTNAFNGDLSKWDVSSVTTMTRMFLNTNAFNADLSEWDVSSV
;
A
#
# COMPACT_ATOMS: atom_id res chain seq x y z
N ASP A 1 -28.42 -4.90 13.29
CA ASP A 1 -26.96 -4.98 13.43
C ASP A 1 -26.40 -6.02 12.45
N LEU A 2 -25.66 -5.58 11.44
CA LEU A 2 -25.09 -6.45 10.40
C LEU A 2 -23.66 -6.89 10.73
N SER A 3 -23.06 -6.37 11.81
CA SER A 3 -21.64 -6.63 12.14
C SER A 3 -21.32 -8.11 12.39
N LYS A 4 -22.35 -8.92 12.64
CA LYS A 4 -22.22 -10.37 12.95
C LYS A 4 -22.54 -11.29 11.75
N TRP A 5 -22.84 -10.71 10.61
CA TRP A 5 -23.13 -11.52 9.43
C TRP A 5 -21.87 -12.21 8.94
N ASP A 6 -21.99 -13.51 8.66
CA ASP A 6 -20.96 -14.24 7.91
C ASP A 6 -21.22 -14.04 6.42
N VAL A 7 -20.33 -13.27 5.81
CA VAL A 7 -20.38 -12.98 4.37
C VAL A 7 -19.22 -13.64 3.60
N SER A 8 -18.45 -14.51 4.25
CA SER A 8 -17.24 -15.11 3.71
C SER A 8 -17.43 -15.89 2.41
N SER A 9 -18.66 -16.40 2.18
CA SER A 9 -19.02 -17.14 0.96
C SER A 9 -19.72 -16.28 -0.11
N VAL A 10 -19.91 -14.97 0.15
CA VAL A 10 -20.60 -14.07 -0.78
C VAL A 10 -19.68 -13.71 -1.95
N THR A 11 -20.16 -13.88 -3.16
CA THR A 11 -19.41 -13.58 -4.39
C THR A 11 -19.85 -12.28 -5.06
N SER A 12 -21.06 -11.79 -4.79
CA SER A 12 -21.55 -10.50 -5.30
C SER A 12 -22.25 -9.73 -4.20
N MET A 13 -21.86 -8.46 -4.04
CA MET A 13 -22.50 -7.47 -3.17
C MET A 13 -23.06 -6.29 -3.99
N SER A 14 -23.33 -6.53 -5.27
CA SER A 14 -23.83 -5.49 -6.17
C SER A 14 -25.10 -4.86 -5.63
N ALA A 15 -25.13 -3.51 -5.56
CA ALA A 15 -26.24 -2.69 -5.11
C ALA A 15 -26.79 -3.00 -3.69
N MET A 16 -26.03 -3.72 -2.82
CA MET A 16 -26.52 -4.20 -1.52
C MET A 16 -27.06 -3.08 -0.62
N PHE A 17 -26.42 -1.90 -0.62
CA PHE A 17 -26.82 -0.73 0.17
C PHE A 17 -27.27 0.45 -0.70
N TYR A 18 -27.70 0.18 -1.96
CA TYR A 18 -28.15 1.22 -2.87
C TYR A 18 -29.29 2.05 -2.28
N GLY A 19 -29.13 3.38 -2.25
CA GLY A 19 -30.15 4.33 -1.83
C GLY A 19 -30.52 4.27 -0.34
N THR A 20 -29.73 3.56 0.48
CA THR A 20 -30.05 3.39 1.92
C THR A 20 -29.45 4.49 2.78
N SER A 21 -29.99 4.65 3.99
CA SER A 21 -29.39 5.45 5.07
C SER A 21 -28.44 4.61 5.95
N PHE A 22 -27.97 3.45 5.46
CA PHE A 22 -27.10 2.57 6.21
C PHE A 22 -25.76 3.25 6.53
N ASN A 23 -25.35 3.19 7.79
CA ASN A 23 -24.03 3.60 8.28
C ASN A 23 -23.59 2.71 9.46
N GLY A 24 -23.91 1.43 9.41
CA GLY A 24 -23.50 0.45 10.42
C GLY A 24 -22.06 0.00 10.23
N ASP A 25 -21.52 -0.64 11.28
CA ASP A 25 -20.17 -1.21 11.26
C ASP A 25 -20.15 -2.53 10.47
N ILE A 26 -19.40 -2.55 9.39
CA ILE A 26 -19.13 -3.71 8.54
C ILE A 26 -17.62 -3.91 8.34
N SER A 27 -16.80 -3.25 9.16
CA SER A 27 -15.33 -3.29 9.04
C SER A 27 -14.72 -4.68 9.20
N LYS A 28 -15.46 -5.59 9.85
CA LYS A 28 -15.02 -6.97 10.11
C LYS A 28 -15.52 -8.01 9.11
N TRP A 29 -16.27 -7.59 8.09
CA TRP A 29 -16.73 -8.51 7.08
C TRP A 29 -15.56 -9.11 6.30
N ASP A 30 -15.57 -10.43 6.15
CA ASP A 30 -14.65 -11.12 5.24
C ASP A 30 -15.22 -11.09 3.81
N VAL A 31 -14.67 -10.18 3.00
CA VAL A 31 -15.11 -9.96 1.62
C VAL A 31 -14.16 -10.58 0.59
N ALA A 32 -13.20 -11.41 1.03
CA ALA A 32 -12.18 -11.98 0.16
C ALA A 32 -12.73 -12.87 -0.98
N SER A 33 -13.98 -13.34 -0.88
CA SER A 33 -14.64 -14.12 -1.94
C SER A 33 -15.41 -13.25 -2.95
N VAL A 34 -15.56 -11.94 -2.69
CA VAL A 34 -16.40 -11.05 -3.52
C VAL A 34 -15.67 -10.71 -4.83
N THR A 35 -16.39 -10.85 -5.93
CA THR A 35 -15.90 -10.48 -7.27
C THR A 35 -16.64 -9.28 -7.87
N ASP A 36 -17.83 -8.95 -7.37
CA ASP A 36 -18.64 -7.83 -7.85
C ASP A 36 -19.14 -6.97 -6.69
N MET A 37 -18.68 -5.71 -6.68
CA MET A 37 -19.08 -4.65 -5.74
C MET A 37 -19.75 -3.47 -6.44
N SER A 38 -20.25 -3.65 -7.68
CA SER A 38 -20.86 -2.58 -8.46
C SER A 38 -22.03 -1.96 -7.74
N ALA A 39 -22.07 -0.62 -7.67
CA ALA A 39 -23.15 0.17 -7.06
C ALA A 39 -23.46 -0.17 -5.58
N MET A 40 -22.56 -0.87 -4.87
CA MET A 40 -22.83 -1.37 -3.50
C MET A 40 -23.33 -0.28 -2.55
N PHE A 41 -22.75 0.92 -2.62
CA PHE A 41 -23.12 2.09 -1.81
C PHE A 41 -23.63 3.26 -2.67
N LEU A 42 -24.14 2.98 -3.90
CA LEU A 42 -24.70 4.00 -4.78
C LEU A 42 -25.83 4.75 -4.04
N SER A 43 -25.71 6.09 -3.94
CA SER A 43 -26.65 6.95 -3.21
C SER A 43 -26.85 6.59 -1.73
N ALA A 44 -25.91 5.89 -1.10
CA ALA A 44 -25.91 5.67 0.35
C ALA A 44 -25.38 6.93 1.05
N HIS A 45 -26.22 7.95 1.16
CA HIS A 45 -25.83 9.33 1.50
C HIS A 45 -25.19 9.48 2.90
N LEU A 46 -25.47 8.59 3.84
CA LEU A 46 -24.94 8.65 5.20
C LEU A 46 -23.73 7.74 5.43
N PHE A 47 -23.44 6.84 4.50
CA PHE A 47 -22.39 5.86 4.69
C PHE A 47 -21.01 6.48 4.73
N ASN A 48 -20.25 6.21 5.80
CA ASN A 48 -18.83 6.55 5.97
C ASN A 48 -18.12 5.52 6.86
N GLY A 49 -18.44 4.23 6.70
CA GLY A 49 -17.82 3.13 7.47
C GLY A 49 -16.35 2.91 7.10
N ASP A 50 -15.61 2.32 8.05
CA ASP A 50 -14.21 1.93 7.83
C ASP A 50 -14.15 0.64 6.97
N LEU A 51 -13.60 0.77 5.78
CA LEU A 51 -13.40 -0.34 4.83
C LEU A 51 -11.90 -0.60 4.58
N SER A 52 -11.00 0.03 5.34
CA SER A 52 -9.56 0.00 5.11
C SER A 52 -8.94 -1.41 5.18
N LYS A 53 -9.62 -2.33 5.87
CA LYS A 53 -9.16 -3.72 6.09
C LYS A 53 -9.77 -4.74 5.14
N TRP A 54 -10.68 -4.32 4.25
CA TRP A 54 -11.29 -5.24 3.31
C TRP A 54 -10.27 -5.77 2.31
N ASP A 55 -10.24 -7.09 2.14
CA ASP A 55 -9.49 -7.73 1.05
C ASP A 55 -10.34 -7.74 -0.22
N VAL A 56 -10.02 -6.81 -1.13
CA VAL A 56 -10.72 -6.65 -2.40
C VAL A 56 -9.90 -7.18 -3.59
N SER A 57 -8.86 -7.96 -3.33
CA SER A 57 -7.91 -8.44 -4.36
C SER A 57 -8.55 -9.30 -5.45
N ARG A 58 -9.72 -9.89 -5.17
CA ARG A 58 -10.49 -10.70 -6.14
C ARG A 58 -11.61 -9.95 -6.84
N VAL A 59 -11.86 -8.69 -6.48
CA VAL A 59 -12.93 -7.89 -7.08
C VAL A 59 -12.58 -7.55 -8.53
N VAL A 60 -13.51 -7.80 -9.43
CA VAL A 60 -13.38 -7.55 -10.89
C VAL A 60 -14.06 -6.25 -11.28
N THR A 61 -15.18 -5.88 -10.63
CA THR A 61 -15.93 -4.67 -10.97
C THR A 61 -16.33 -3.87 -9.72
N MET A 62 -16.10 -2.55 -9.77
CA MET A 62 -16.44 -1.56 -8.76
C MET A 62 -17.19 -0.37 -9.37
N GLY A 63 -17.83 -0.56 -10.55
CA GLY A 63 -18.55 0.51 -11.22
C GLY A 63 -19.60 1.16 -10.32
N ALA A 64 -19.59 2.50 -10.22
CA ALA A 64 -20.52 3.31 -9.42
C ALA A 64 -20.58 2.93 -7.91
N MET A 65 -19.59 2.21 -7.35
CA MET A 65 -19.66 1.67 -5.98
C MET A 65 -20.02 2.73 -4.93
N PHE A 66 -19.44 3.93 -5.00
CA PHE A 66 -19.69 5.05 -4.09
C PHE A 66 -20.29 6.26 -4.81
N ARG A 67 -20.92 6.06 -5.98
CA ARG A 67 -21.57 7.14 -6.71
C ARG A 67 -22.63 7.79 -5.84
N MET A 68 -22.58 9.13 -5.70
CA MET A 68 -23.50 9.92 -4.87
C MET A 68 -23.51 9.50 -3.37
N ALA A 69 -22.52 8.79 -2.88
CA ALA A 69 -22.31 8.51 -1.46
C ALA A 69 -21.76 9.76 -0.77
N ALA A 70 -22.64 10.70 -0.43
CA ALA A 70 -22.29 12.09 -0.13
C ALA A 70 -21.33 12.25 1.05
N ARG A 71 -21.35 11.34 2.04
CA ARG A 71 -20.50 11.41 3.24
C ARG A 71 -19.27 10.53 3.19
N PHE A 72 -19.17 9.62 2.21
CA PHE A 72 -18.07 8.69 2.16
C PHE A 72 -16.72 9.41 1.92
N ASN A 73 -15.78 9.20 2.84
CA ASN A 73 -14.38 9.65 2.74
C ASN A 73 -13.41 8.68 3.42
N GLY A 74 -13.73 7.37 3.44
CA GLY A 74 -12.88 6.33 4.03
C GLY A 74 -11.53 6.19 3.33
N ASP A 75 -10.49 5.86 4.07
CA ASP A 75 -9.17 5.54 3.51
C ASP A 75 -9.18 4.14 2.90
N ILE A 76 -9.14 4.09 1.59
CA ILE A 76 -9.05 2.86 0.78
C ILE A 76 -7.75 2.82 -0.04
N SER A 77 -6.78 3.65 0.31
CA SER A 77 -5.51 3.77 -0.43
C SER A 77 -4.72 2.46 -0.49
N LYS A 78 -4.95 1.55 0.48
CA LYS A 78 -4.27 0.24 0.59
C LYS A 78 -4.98 -0.90 -0.15
N TRP A 79 -6.14 -0.66 -0.73
CA TRP A 79 -6.84 -1.69 -1.47
C TRP A 79 -6.00 -2.20 -2.64
N ASP A 80 -5.91 -3.52 -2.77
CA ASP A 80 -5.37 -4.14 -3.98
C ASP A 80 -6.47 -4.24 -5.04
N VAL A 81 -6.44 -3.30 -5.97
CA VAL A 81 -7.40 -3.22 -7.08
C VAL A 81 -6.80 -3.73 -8.40
N SER A 82 -5.75 -4.55 -8.33
CA SER A 82 -5.04 -5.06 -9.52
C SER A 82 -5.91 -5.96 -10.40
N SER A 83 -6.92 -6.63 -9.83
CA SER A 83 -7.88 -7.48 -10.55
C SER A 83 -9.06 -6.69 -11.12
N VAL A 84 -9.25 -5.42 -10.72
CA VAL A 84 -10.41 -4.64 -11.14
C VAL A 84 -10.27 -4.19 -12.60
N THR A 85 -11.29 -4.43 -13.40
CA THR A 85 -11.37 -4.04 -14.83
C THR A 85 -12.24 -2.82 -15.05
N GLU A 86 -13.15 -2.51 -14.12
CA GLU A 86 -14.12 -1.41 -14.26
C GLU A 86 -14.29 -0.64 -12.94
N MET A 87 -14.08 0.69 -13.01
CA MET A 87 -14.29 1.66 -11.94
C MET A 87 -15.07 2.90 -12.45
N ASN A 88 -15.84 2.76 -13.53
CA ASN A 88 -16.57 3.90 -14.10
C ASN A 88 -17.51 4.49 -13.07
N HIS A 89 -17.50 5.83 -12.93
CA HIS A 89 -18.33 6.59 -11.99
C HIS A 89 -18.18 6.19 -10.50
N MET A 90 -17.11 5.51 -10.10
CA MET A 90 -16.97 4.94 -8.75
C MET A 90 -17.20 5.98 -7.63
N PHE A 91 -16.71 7.21 -7.80
CA PHE A 91 -16.89 8.34 -6.88
C PHE A 91 -17.60 9.53 -7.51
N PHE A 92 -18.39 9.29 -8.56
CA PHE A 92 -19.16 10.36 -9.22
C PHE A 92 -20.13 11.01 -8.24
N ASP A 93 -20.06 12.36 -8.07
CA ASP A 93 -20.84 13.13 -7.10
C ASP A 93 -20.73 12.63 -5.63
N ALA A 94 -19.63 11.96 -5.26
CA ALA A 94 -19.30 11.65 -3.87
C ALA A 94 -18.70 12.89 -3.21
N ALA A 95 -19.55 13.80 -2.73
CA ALA A 95 -19.18 15.18 -2.38
C ALA A 95 -18.09 15.30 -1.31
N SER A 96 -18.03 14.39 -0.33
CA SER A 96 -17.01 14.41 0.73
C SER A 96 -15.73 13.68 0.34
N PHE A 97 -15.71 12.88 -0.74
CA PHE A 97 -14.55 12.09 -1.08
C PHE A 97 -13.42 12.97 -1.62
N ASN A 98 -12.35 13.10 -0.83
CA ASN A 98 -11.17 13.92 -1.16
C ASN A 98 -9.85 13.17 -1.03
N GLN A 99 -9.88 11.83 -0.92
CA GLN A 99 -8.68 11.01 -0.78
C GLN A 99 -7.82 11.02 -2.05
N LYS A 100 -6.51 11.05 -1.86
CA LYS A 100 -5.52 10.83 -2.92
C LYS A 100 -5.10 9.36 -2.91
N LEU A 101 -5.67 8.57 -3.82
CA LEU A 101 -5.39 7.14 -3.92
C LEU A 101 -4.02 6.92 -4.55
N CYS A 102 -3.08 6.43 -3.78
CA CYS A 102 -1.68 6.34 -4.17
C CYS A 102 -1.05 4.96 -3.90
N GLY A 103 -1.83 3.96 -3.45
CA GLY A 103 -1.40 2.56 -3.39
C GLY A 103 -0.98 2.03 -4.76
N ALA A 104 -0.09 1.03 -4.78
CA ALA A 104 0.43 0.48 -6.04
C ALA A 104 -0.68 -0.06 -6.95
N GLY A 105 -1.70 -0.72 -6.37
CA GLY A 105 -2.89 -1.19 -7.11
C GLY A 105 -3.62 -0.05 -7.84
N TRP A 106 -3.80 1.10 -7.18
CA TRP A 106 -4.48 2.26 -7.76
C TRP A 106 -3.67 2.93 -8.87
N VAL A 107 -2.38 3.20 -8.60
CA VAL A 107 -1.49 3.93 -9.52
C VAL A 107 -1.23 3.15 -10.81
N LYS A 108 -1.10 1.82 -10.70
CA LYS A 108 -0.81 0.92 -11.82
C LYS A 108 -2.06 0.31 -12.47
N SER A 109 -3.26 0.60 -11.94
CA SER A 109 -4.51 0.02 -12.44
C SER A 109 -4.79 0.45 -13.88
N GLU A 110 -5.07 -0.53 -14.75
CA GLU A 110 -5.49 -0.35 -16.13
C GLU A 110 -7.03 -0.37 -16.29
N ALA A 111 -7.77 -0.47 -15.18
CA ALA A 111 -9.24 -0.48 -15.20
C ALA A 111 -9.82 0.76 -15.90
N SER A 112 -10.99 0.62 -16.52
CA SER A 112 -11.75 1.76 -17.03
C SER A 112 -12.17 2.69 -15.89
N LYS A 113 -11.94 4.00 -16.03
CA LYS A 113 -12.15 5.03 -15.00
C LYS A 113 -13.00 6.20 -15.52
N TYR A 114 -13.93 5.93 -16.45
CA TYR A 114 -14.74 7.00 -17.04
C TYR A 114 -15.52 7.76 -15.97
N LYS A 115 -15.31 9.09 -15.89
CA LYS A 115 -15.92 10.00 -14.92
C LYS A 115 -15.81 9.53 -13.46
N MET A 116 -14.76 8.79 -13.10
CA MET A 116 -14.59 8.17 -11.77
C MET A 116 -14.71 9.20 -10.65
N PHE A 117 -14.13 10.40 -10.78
CA PHE A 117 -14.11 11.46 -9.76
C PHE A 117 -14.91 12.70 -10.16
N ALA A 118 -15.75 12.67 -11.20
CA ALA A 118 -16.53 13.83 -11.58
C ALA A 118 -17.48 14.21 -10.42
N GLY A 119 -17.43 15.47 -9.97
CA GLY A 119 -18.21 15.94 -8.81
C GLY A 119 -17.64 15.56 -7.44
N SER A 120 -16.42 14.96 -7.36
CA SER A 120 -15.67 14.77 -6.11
C SER A 120 -14.27 15.34 -6.22
N SER A 121 -13.62 15.58 -5.07
CA SER A 121 -12.24 16.11 -5.01
C SER A 121 -11.17 15.02 -4.96
N GLY A 122 -11.58 13.75 -4.96
CA GLY A 122 -10.66 12.61 -4.95
C GLY A 122 -9.82 12.52 -6.23
N SER A 123 -8.72 11.78 -6.16
CA SER A 123 -7.80 11.59 -7.29
C SER A 123 -6.97 10.33 -7.14
N ILE A 124 -6.41 9.82 -8.26
CA ILE A 124 -5.33 8.84 -8.23
C ILE A 124 -4.00 9.60 -8.36
N SER A 125 -3.04 9.26 -7.52
CA SER A 125 -1.69 9.82 -7.60
C SER A 125 -0.99 9.34 -8.86
N GLN A 126 -0.10 10.18 -9.41
CA GLN A 126 0.80 9.77 -10.48
C GLN A 126 1.95 8.88 -9.97
N LYS A 127 2.20 8.87 -8.68
CA LYS A 127 3.25 8.06 -8.04
C LYS A 127 2.63 7.29 -6.88
N VAL A 128 3.14 6.07 -6.64
CA VAL A 128 2.78 5.26 -5.47
C VAL A 128 3.08 6.05 -4.21
N CYS A 129 2.19 5.99 -3.21
CA CYS A 129 2.46 6.62 -1.92
C CYS A 129 3.76 6.10 -1.36
N ARG A 130 4.55 7.02 -0.90
CA ARG A 130 5.51 6.67 0.13
C ARG A 130 4.69 6.28 1.35
N THR A 131 4.65 5.01 1.71
CA THR A 131 4.37 4.70 3.10
C THR A 131 5.51 5.37 3.85
N THR A 132 5.21 6.46 4.60
CA THR A 132 6.07 6.80 5.72
C THR A 132 6.01 5.58 6.60
N THR A 133 6.91 4.64 6.34
CA THR A 133 7.11 3.52 7.23
C THR A 133 7.51 4.14 8.55
N GLY A 134 6.66 4.02 9.56
CA GLY A 134 7.16 4.17 10.92
C GLY A 134 8.41 3.28 11.02
N ALA A 135 9.34 3.63 11.92
CA ALA A 135 10.61 2.95 12.06
C ALA A 135 10.48 1.44 11.88
N PHE A 136 11.36 0.84 11.11
CA PHE A 136 11.43 -0.62 11.01
C PHE A 136 11.63 -1.22 12.40
N THR A 137 10.80 -2.21 12.75
CA THR A 137 10.78 -2.79 14.09
C THR A 137 11.48 -4.15 14.16
N SER A 138 11.97 -4.68 13.05
CA SER A 138 12.74 -5.92 13.01
C SER A 138 13.60 -6.01 11.74
N GLN A 139 14.74 -6.71 11.86
CA GLN A 139 15.63 -7.03 10.75
C GLN A 139 14.90 -7.72 9.58
N SER A 140 13.99 -8.65 9.88
CA SER A 140 13.24 -9.38 8.84
C SER A 140 12.32 -8.47 8.02
N LYS A 141 11.68 -7.47 8.64
CA LYS A 141 10.86 -6.48 7.92
C LYS A 141 11.73 -5.58 7.04
N LEU A 142 12.87 -5.11 7.56
CA LEU A 142 13.82 -4.33 6.77
C LEU A 142 14.35 -5.15 5.60
N LYS A 143 14.76 -6.40 5.82
CA LYS A 143 15.24 -7.29 4.77
C LYS A 143 14.19 -7.51 3.67
N ALA A 144 12.95 -7.76 4.04
CA ALA A 144 11.85 -7.92 3.08
C ALA A 144 11.64 -6.65 2.22
N ALA A 145 11.70 -5.47 2.85
CA ALA A 145 11.60 -4.18 2.15
C ALA A 145 12.77 -3.95 1.20
N VAL A 146 14.00 -4.30 1.60
CA VAL A 146 15.21 -4.26 0.75
C VAL A 146 15.04 -5.21 -0.44
N ASP A 147 14.60 -6.45 -0.21
CA ASP A 147 14.42 -7.43 -1.28
C ASP A 147 13.34 -6.99 -2.29
N GLU A 148 12.27 -6.34 -1.82
CA GLU A 148 11.23 -5.76 -2.68
C GLU A 148 11.78 -4.56 -3.48
N CYS A 149 12.49 -3.67 -2.81
CA CYS A 149 13.14 -2.53 -3.44
C CYS A 149 14.07 -2.96 -4.57
N LEU A 150 14.96 -3.92 -4.31
CA LEU A 150 15.98 -4.36 -5.27
C LEU A 150 15.38 -5.08 -6.49
N LYS A 151 14.17 -5.64 -6.38
CA LYS A 151 13.43 -6.15 -7.55
C LYS A 151 12.98 -5.03 -8.48
N LEU A 152 12.62 -3.87 -7.94
CA LEU A 152 12.12 -2.71 -8.69
C LEU A 152 13.27 -1.79 -9.13
N SER A 153 14.29 -1.65 -8.28
CA SER A 153 15.42 -0.76 -8.46
C SER A 153 16.73 -1.47 -8.06
N PRO A 154 17.38 -2.20 -8.96
CA PRO A 154 18.59 -2.97 -8.65
C PRO A 154 19.75 -2.13 -8.09
N LYS A 155 19.79 -0.81 -8.39
CA LYS A 155 20.76 0.11 -7.80
C LYS A 155 20.44 0.52 -6.37
N GLY A 156 19.19 0.30 -5.92
CA GLY A 156 18.77 0.52 -4.54
C GLY A 156 18.36 1.95 -4.21
N ASP A 157 18.01 2.79 -5.19
CA ASP A 157 17.44 4.12 -4.91
C ASP A 157 15.98 4.05 -4.41
N CYS A 158 15.23 3.01 -4.83
CA CYS A 158 13.88 2.68 -4.36
C CYS A 158 12.84 3.80 -4.50
N ASN A 159 13.09 4.80 -5.33
CA ASN A 159 12.25 6.00 -5.44
C ASN A 159 10.78 5.70 -5.73
N ASP A 160 10.51 4.63 -6.47
CA ASP A 160 9.17 4.22 -6.88
C ASP A 160 8.63 3.02 -6.08
N GLY A 161 9.36 2.57 -5.07
CA GLY A 161 8.96 1.47 -4.20
C GLY A 161 7.96 1.89 -3.11
N PRO A 162 7.30 0.93 -2.44
CA PRO A 162 6.27 1.21 -1.43
C PRO A 162 6.82 1.96 -0.21
N HIS A 163 8.12 1.86 0.06
CA HIS A 163 8.78 2.51 1.18
C HIS A 163 9.45 3.84 0.81
N GLY A 164 9.39 4.25 -0.48
CA GLY A 164 10.10 5.44 -0.98
C GLY A 164 11.61 5.30 -1.02
N PRO A 165 12.36 6.41 -1.20
CA PRO A 165 13.81 6.37 -1.30
C PRO A 165 14.43 5.69 -0.10
N ILE A 166 15.39 4.78 -0.34
CA ILE A 166 16.04 4.01 0.72
C ILE A 166 16.76 4.92 1.73
N ALA A 167 17.25 6.06 1.28
CA ALA A 167 17.90 7.06 2.14
C ALA A 167 16.97 7.65 3.22
N GLU A 168 15.64 7.56 3.03
CA GLU A 168 14.64 8.13 3.94
C GLU A 168 14.01 7.08 4.86
N TRP A 169 14.51 5.82 4.84
CA TRP A 169 13.96 4.77 5.68
C TRP A 169 14.38 4.95 7.14
N ASP A 170 13.41 4.90 8.04
CA ASP A 170 13.66 4.99 9.48
C ASP A 170 14.06 3.61 10.03
N VAL A 171 15.34 3.46 10.34
CA VAL A 171 15.96 2.25 10.90
C VAL A 171 16.41 2.43 12.36
N SER A 172 16.11 3.57 12.97
CA SER A 172 16.59 3.99 14.30
C SER A 172 16.24 3.03 15.44
N ARG A 173 15.23 2.17 15.25
CA ARG A 173 14.79 1.18 16.26
C ARG A 173 15.40 -0.21 16.08
N LEU A 174 16.24 -0.39 15.07
CA LEU A 174 16.85 -1.69 14.82
C LEU A 174 18.13 -1.86 15.64
N THR A 175 18.26 -3.04 16.22
CA THR A 175 19.47 -3.48 16.92
C THR A 175 20.25 -4.52 16.13
N ASP A 176 19.60 -5.18 15.16
CA ASP A 176 20.19 -6.21 14.31
C ASP A 176 20.01 -5.83 12.83
N MET A 177 21.14 -5.72 12.12
CA MET A 177 21.19 -5.51 10.66
C MET A 177 21.92 -6.65 9.93
N LYS A 178 22.02 -7.82 10.57
CA LYS A 178 22.68 -8.99 9.99
C LYS A 178 22.12 -9.31 8.62
N SER A 179 23.01 -9.39 7.63
CA SER A 179 22.69 -9.84 6.25
C SER A 179 21.59 -9.05 5.53
N VAL A 180 21.29 -7.80 5.93
CA VAL A 180 20.19 -7.01 5.34
C VAL A 180 20.37 -6.83 3.82
N PHE A 181 21.57 -6.55 3.35
CA PHE A 181 21.89 -6.43 1.93
C PHE A 181 22.64 -7.64 1.37
N ALA A 182 22.86 -8.68 2.18
CA ALA A 182 23.59 -9.87 1.74
C ALA A 182 22.89 -10.50 0.54
N ASN A 183 23.68 -10.78 -0.51
CA ASN A 183 23.22 -11.51 -1.67
C ASN A 183 23.48 -13.03 -1.47
N PRO A 184 22.46 -13.87 -1.39
CA PRO A 184 22.66 -15.30 -1.58
C PRO A 184 23.08 -15.55 -3.04
N ILE A 185 24.08 -16.35 -3.28
CA ILE A 185 24.80 -16.64 -4.53
C ILE A 185 23.90 -16.89 -5.77
N SER A 186 22.58 -16.97 -5.60
CA SER A 186 21.59 -17.35 -6.62
C SER A 186 20.87 -16.22 -7.33
N PHE A 187 21.06 -14.93 -6.98
CA PHE A 187 20.35 -13.84 -7.59
C PHE A 187 21.28 -12.87 -8.31
N ASN A 188 21.27 -12.90 -9.63
CA ASN A 188 22.18 -12.18 -10.52
C ASN A 188 22.11 -10.65 -10.51
N ASN A 189 21.25 -10.00 -9.68
CA ASN A 189 20.99 -8.55 -9.78
C ASN A 189 21.44 -7.69 -8.60
N THR A 190 21.84 -8.24 -7.47
CA THR A 190 22.25 -7.44 -6.30
C THR A 190 23.70 -6.96 -6.36
N ASN A 191 24.48 -7.41 -7.34
CA ASN A 191 25.82 -6.84 -7.63
C ASN A 191 25.78 -5.35 -8.00
N ALA A 192 24.59 -4.78 -8.25
CA ALA A 192 24.43 -3.38 -8.65
C ALA A 192 24.04 -2.46 -7.46
N PHE A 193 23.75 -3.01 -6.26
CA PHE A 193 23.32 -2.19 -5.13
C PHE A 193 24.40 -1.18 -4.73
N ASN A 194 24.04 0.08 -4.79
CA ASN A 194 24.85 1.21 -4.31
C ASN A 194 23.90 2.34 -3.84
N GLY A 195 22.84 1.99 -3.11
CA GLY A 195 21.87 2.95 -2.57
C GLY A 195 22.50 3.88 -1.54
N ASP A 196 22.01 5.10 -1.47
CA ASP A 196 22.42 6.08 -0.47
C ASP A 196 21.84 5.69 0.91
N LEU A 197 22.72 5.39 1.86
CA LEU A 197 22.38 5.03 3.25
C LEU A 197 22.91 6.06 4.25
N SER A 198 23.44 7.18 3.79
CA SER A 198 24.12 8.18 4.62
C SER A 198 23.25 8.75 5.74
N LYS A 199 21.93 8.79 5.54
CA LYS A 199 20.96 9.33 6.51
C LYS A 199 20.39 8.31 7.49
N TRP A 200 20.83 7.05 7.41
CA TRP A 200 20.34 6.04 8.33
C TRP A 200 20.90 6.26 9.74
N ASP A 201 20.01 6.33 10.72
CA ASP A 201 20.39 6.31 12.14
C ASP A 201 20.63 4.86 12.58
N VAL A 202 21.88 4.48 12.71
CA VAL A 202 22.33 3.14 13.09
C VAL A 202 22.88 3.09 14.52
N SER A 203 22.74 4.15 15.29
CA SER A 203 23.30 4.29 16.64
C SER A 203 22.83 3.22 17.64
N SER A 204 21.64 2.63 17.42
CA SER A 204 21.08 1.54 18.22
C SER A 204 21.53 0.15 17.78
N VAL A 205 22.26 0.02 16.65
CA VAL A 205 22.61 -1.28 16.07
C VAL A 205 23.78 -1.90 16.82
N THR A 206 23.60 -3.17 17.22
CA THR A 206 24.61 -3.94 17.95
C THR A 206 25.25 -5.06 17.12
N THR A 207 24.69 -5.35 15.93
CA THR A 207 25.29 -6.31 15.00
C THR A 207 25.00 -5.97 13.53
N MET A 208 26.05 -5.95 12.73
CA MET A 208 26.01 -5.77 11.27
C MET A 208 26.65 -6.95 10.53
N THR A 209 26.70 -8.11 11.16
CA THR A 209 27.36 -9.31 10.61
C THR A 209 26.89 -9.58 9.19
N ARG A 210 27.81 -9.62 8.22
CA ARG A 210 27.54 -9.90 6.81
C ARG A 210 26.53 -8.95 6.14
N MET A 211 26.34 -7.73 6.66
CA MET A 211 25.34 -6.79 6.16
C MET A 211 25.44 -6.56 4.64
N PHE A 212 26.66 -6.41 4.13
CA PHE A 212 26.95 -6.17 2.71
C PHE A 212 27.66 -7.35 2.04
N LEU A 213 27.45 -8.58 2.52
CA LEU A 213 28.10 -9.76 1.93
C LEU A 213 27.72 -9.91 0.46
N ASN A 214 28.73 -9.98 -0.44
CA ASN A 214 28.58 -10.09 -1.90
C ASN A 214 27.87 -8.90 -2.57
N THR A 215 27.85 -7.71 -1.98
CA THR A 215 27.38 -6.47 -2.60
C THR A 215 28.55 -5.72 -3.28
N ASN A 216 29.04 -6.26 -4.39
CA ASN A 216 30.32 -5.86 -5.01
C ASN A 216 30.33 -4.41 -5.54
N ALA A 217 29.15 -3.82 -5.85
CA ALA A 217 29.05 -2.45 -6.35
C ALA A 217 28.88 -1.41 -5.22
N PHE A 218 28.70 -1.87 -3.96
CA PHE A 218 28.44 -0.95 -2.86
C PHE A 218 29.67 -0.12 -2.52
N ASN A 219 29.54 1.19 -2.66
CA ASN A 219 30.58 2.18 -2.32
C ASN A 219 29.95 3.51 -1.86
N ALA A 220 28.80 3.45 -1.18
CA ALA A 220 28.16 4.65 -0.63
C ALA A 220 28.94 5.19 0.58
N ASP A 221 28.85 6.50 0.79
CA ASP A 221 29.44 7.16 1.96
C ASP A 221 28.67 6.81 3.23
N LEU A 222 29.36 6.29 4.22
CA LEU A 222 28.84 5.91 5.54
C LEU A 222 29.58 6.64 6.68
N SER A 223 30.31 7.70 6.38
CA SER A 223 31.15 8.43 7.36
C SER A 223 30.37 9.01 8.54
N GLU A 224 29.08 9.29 8.35
CA GLU A 224 28.19 9.83 9.37
C GLU A 224 27.55 8.75 10.28
N TRP A 225 27.83 7.47 10.05
CA TRP A 225 27.26 6.40 10.87
C TRP A 225 27.93 6.32 12.24
N ASP A 226 27.12 6.38 13.30
CA ASP A 226 27.58 6.02 14.65
C ASP A 226 27.52 4.50 14.83
N VAL A 227 28.67 3.85 14.77
CA VAL A 227 28.83 2.40 14.93
C VAL A 227 29.48 2.02 16.27
N SER A 228 29.45 2.91 17.24
CA SER A 228 30.07 2.70 18.54
C SER A 228 29.46 1.54 19.36
N SER A 229 28.22 1.13 18.99
CA SER A 229 27.49 0.03 19.65
C SER A 229 27.64 -1.33 18.97
N VAL A 230 28.29 -1.43 17.79
CA VAL A 230 28.39 -2.64 16.96
C VAL A 230 29.48 -3.60 17.46
#